data_cd01f5e5ffe98544b3daa2fe9156920a
#
_entry.id   cd01f5e5ffe98544b3daa2fe9156920a
#
_cell.length_a   1.000
_cell.length_b   1.000
_cell.length_c   1.000
_cell.angle_alpha   90.00
_cell.angle_beta   90.00
_cell.angle_gamma   90.00
#
_symmetry.space_group_name_H-M   'P 1'
#
loop_
_entity.id
_entity.type
_entity.pdbx_description
1 polymer ?
#
loop_
_entity_poly.entity_id
_entity_poly.type
_entity_poly.pdbx_seq_one_letter_code
_entity_poly.pdbx_strand_id
1 'polypeptide(L)'
;MLTINKLLYKKKYKKNKKITNYLLNKCPQKKGIVLKILIKTPKKPNSALRKVAKIRLSNNKELLAYIPGEGKSIQEHNFVLIKGGRVKDLPGIKYKIIRGSLDSIGVLNRKTSRSKYGTKKY
;
A
#
# COMPACT_ATOMS: atom_id res chain seq x y z
N MET A 1 -30.62 -20.25 -18.20
CA MET A 1 -30.35 -19.79 -19.58
C MET A 1 -30.85 -18.36 -19.74
N LEU A 2 -29.97 -17.46 -20.18
CA LEU A 2 -30.33 -16.04 -20.36
C LEU A 2 -30.97 -15.85 -21.72
N THR A 3 -32.23 -15.46 -21.74
CA THR A 3 -32.94 -15.11 -22.97
C THR A 3 -32.68 -13.63 -23.29
N ILE A 4 -32.88 -13.25 -24.56
CA ILE A 4 -32.73 -11.86 -25.00
C ILE A 4 -33.64 -10.93 -24.17
N ASN A 5 -34.84 -11.36 -23.86
CA ASN A 5 -35.77 -10.59 -23.03
C ASN A 5 -35.23 -10.37 -21.62
N LYS A 6 -34.60 -11.37 -21.02
CA LYS A 6 -33.94 -11.22 -19.70
C LYS A 6 -32.80 -10.23 -19.72
N LEU A 7 -32.02 -10.20 -20.80
CA LEU A 7 -30.92 -9.25 -20.96
C LEU A 7 -31.43 -7.81 -21.15
N LEU A 8 -32.56 -7.64 -21.84
CA LEU A 8 -33.20 -6.32 -22.03
C LEU A 8 -33.81 -5.79 -20.73
N TYR A 9 -34.38 -6.64 -19.91
CA TYR A 9 -35.02 -6.26 -18.65
C TYR A 9 -34.06 -6.19 -17.46
N LYS A 10 -32.95 -6.92 -17.51
CA LYS A 10 -31.89 -6.79 -16.50
C LYS A 10 -31.07 -5.58 -16.81
N LYS A 11 -31.43 -4.43 -16.26
CA LYS A 11 -30.46 -3.37 -16.09
C LYS A 11 -29.24 -4.00 -15.39
N LYS A 12 -28.11 -4.00 -16.07
CA LYS A 12 -26.86 -4.42 -15.44
C LYS A 12 -26.57 -3.46 -14.30
N TYR A 13 -27.04 -3.78 -13.11
CA TYR A 13 -26.60 -3.09 -11.91
C TYR A 13 -25.10 -3.36 -11.78
N LYS A 14 -24.29 -2.35 -12.04
CA LYS A 14 -22.89 -2.43 -11.63
C LYS A 14 -22.90 -2.59 -10.12
N LYS A 15 -22.53 -3.78 -9.64
CA LYS A 15 -22.30 -3.97 -8.22
C LYS A 15 -21.29 -2.93 -7.77
N ASN A 16 -21.67 -2.09 -6.83
CA ASN A 16 -20.72 -1.17 -6.23
C ASN A 16 -19.60 -2.01 -5.62
N LYS A 17 -18.41 -1.88 -6.20
CA LYS A 17 -17.24 -2.54 -5.62
C LYS A 17 -17.07 -2.04 -4.20
N LYS A 18 -16.91 -2.95 -3.24
CA LYS A 18 -16.58 -2.58 -1.86
C LYS A 18 -15.37 -1.65 -1.88
N ILE A 19 -15.51 -0.49 -1.26
CA ILE A 19 -14.39 0.43 -1.12
C ILE A 19 -13.42 -0.18 -0.12
N THR A 20 -12.37 -0.85 -0.62
CA THR A 20 -11.38 -1.51 0.22
C THR A 20 -10.36 -0.50 0.79
N ASN A 21 -10.21 0.64 0.15
CA ASN A 21 -9.23 1.66 0.52
C ASN A 21 -9.92 2.96 0.99
N TYR A 22 -10.91 2.82 1.87
CA TYR A 22 -11.66 3.98 2.35
C TYR A 22 -10.80 5.02 3.08
N LEU A 23 -9.68 4.60 3.68
CA LEU A 23 -8.76 5.50 4.36
C LEU A 23 -8.07 6.48 3.41
N LEU A 24 -7.98 6.14 2.13
CA LEU A 24 -7.41 6.99 1.10
C LEU A 24 -8.42 7.98 0.50
N ASN A 25 -9.68 7.97 0.93
CA ASN A 25 -10.75 8.84 0.43
C ASN A 25 -10.86 8.85 -1.10
N LYS A 26 -10.83 7.68 -1.74
CA LYS A 26 -10.88 7.50 -3.19
C LYS A 26 -9.73 8.15 -3.94
N CYS A 27 -8.64 8.49 -3.25
CA CYS A 27 -7.41 8.97 -3.88
C CYS A 27 -6.48 7.80 -4.20
N PRO A 28 -5.73 7.83 -5.32
CA PRO A 28 -4.76 6.77 -5.59
C PRO A 28 -3.60 6.74 -4.61
N GLN A 29 -3.17 7.91 -4.11
CA GLN A 29 -2.14 8.04 -3.09
C GLN A 29 -2.52 9.11 -2.08
N LYS A 30 -1.90 9.05 -0.91
CA LYS A 30 -2.07 10.07 0.12
C LYS A 30 -0.79 10.27 0.91
N LYS A 31 -0.53 11.51 1.30
CA LYS A 31 0.61 11.87 2.14
C LYS A 31 0.31 11.54 3.61
N GLY A 32 1.31 11.04 4.32
CA GLY A 32 1.20 10.76 5.73
C GLY A 32 2.50 11.01 6.48
N ILE A 33 2.42 10.99 7.80
CA ILE A 33 3.57 11.14 8.69
C ILE A 33 3.80 9.81 9.40
N VAL A 34 5.05 9.34 9.41
CA VAL A 34 5.43 8.13 10.11
C VAL A 34 5.42 8.37 11.62
N LEU A 35 4.55 7.69 12.34
CA LEU A 35 4.48 7.77 13.80
C LEU A 35 5.46 6.80 14.45
N LYS A 36 5.54 5.56 13.94
CA LYS A 36 6.36 4.51 14.51
C LYS A 36 6.68 3.46 13.44
N ILE A 37 7.87 2.86 13.55
CA ILE A 37 8.28 1.75 12.68
C ILE A 37 8.18 0.46 13.49
N LEU A 38 7.50 -0.55 12.95
CA LEU A 38 7.25 -1.83 13.59
C LEU A 38 7.79 -2.96 12.72
N ILE A 39 8.05 -4.10 13.38
CA ILE A 39 8.42 -5.33 12.68
C ILE A 39 7.27 -6.33 12.90
N LYS A 40 6.76 -6.88 11.82
CA LYS A 40 5.68 -7.86 11.84
C LYS A 40 6.13 -9.19 11.27
N THR A 41 5.62 -10.27 11.87
CA THR A 41 5.85 -11.62 11.37
C THR A 41 4.72 -11.98 10.40
N PRO A 42 5.03 -12.57 9.21
CA PRO A 42 3.98 -12.99 8.30
C PRO A 42 3.22 -14.21 8.84
N LYS A 43 2.05 -14.46 8.27
CA LYS A 43 1.26 -15.64 8.62
C LYS A 43 1.92 -16.91 8.07
N LYS A 44 1.58 -18.07 8.65
CA LYS A 44 2.01 -19.38 8.12
C LYS A 44 1.58 -19.54 6.65
N PRO A 45 2.38 -20.20 5.81
CA PRO A 45 3.62 -20.93 6.08
C PRO A 45 4.90 -20.08 6.02
N ASN A 46 4.79 -18.78 5.83
CA ASN A 46 5.96 -17.91 5.68
C ASN A 46 6.54 -17.51 7.01
N SER A 47 7.86 -17.28 7.02
CA SER A 47 8.58 -16.79 8.19
C SER A 47 9.61 -15.77 7.74
N ALA A 48 9.56 -14.58 8.32
CA ALA A 48 10.50 -13.50 8.08
C ALA A 48 10.17 -12.34 9.03
N LEU A 49 11.02 -11.31 9.02
CA LEU A 49 10.74 -10.05 9.71
C LEU A 49 10.35 -9.01 8.65
N ARG A 50 9.11 -8.57 8.68
CA ARG A 50 8.59 -7.58 7.74
C ARG A 50 8.52 -6.21 8.41
N LYS A 51 9.06 -5.21 7.75
CA LYS A 51 9.02 -3.83 8.25
C LYS A 51 7.71 -3.17 7.87
N VAL A 52 7.06 -2.56 8.84
CA VAL A 52 5.77 -1.90 8.70
C VAL A 52 5.85 -0.57 9.45
N ALA A 53 5.21 0.45 8.92
CA ALA A 53 5.15 1.75 9.57
C ALA A 53 3.71 2.07 9.99
N LYS A 54 3.57 2.59 11.20
CA LYS A 54 2.31 3.19 11.64
C LYS A 54 2.30 4.63 11.20
N ILE A 55 1.28 5.02 10.42
CA ILE A 55 1.26 6.28 9.72
C ILE A 55 -0.05 7.00 10.00
N ARG A 56 0.03 8.32 10.23
CA ARG A 56 -1.12 9.20 10.27
C ARG A 56 -1.25 9.91 8.93
N LEU A 57 -2.38 9.73 8.26
CA LEU A 57 -2.66 10.38 6.99
C LEU A 57 -3.06 11.86 7.19
N SER A 58 -3.06 12.61 6.10
CA SER A 58 -3.47 14.02 6.10
C SER A 58 -4.93 14.22 6.53
N ASN A 59 -5.77 13.18 6.45
CA ASN A 59 -7.15 13.22 6.92
C ASN A 59 -7.32 12.81 8.38
N ASN A 60 -6.23 12.79 9.17
CA ASN A 60 -6.18 12.41 10.59
C ASN A 60 -6.51 10.96 10.89
N LYS A 61 -6.51 10.09 9.90
CA LYS A 61 -6.70 8.64 10.10
C LYS A 61 -5.37 7.93 10.19
N GLU A 62 -5.28 6.93 11.06
CA GLU A 62 -4.08 6.13 11.24
C GLU A 62 -4.21 4.79 10.51
N LEU A 63 -3.10 4.31 9.97
CA LEU A 63 -3.04 3.01 9.30
C LEU A 63 -1.65 2.40 9.44
N LEU A 64 -1.57 1.10 9.13
CA LEU A 64 -0.32 0.38 9.00
C LEU A 64 -0.01 0.19 7.52
N ALA A 65 1.19 0.55 7.10
CA ALA A 65 1.63 0.42 5.71
C ALA A 65 2.92 -0.37 5.63
N TYR A 66 3.01 -1.26 4.65
CA TYR A 66 4.20 -2.07 4.40
C TYR A 66 5.29 -1.22 3.75
N ILE A 67 6.53 -1.39 4.21
CA ILE A 67 7.70 -0.74 3.62
C ILE A 67 8.33 -1.71 2.62
N PRO A 68 8.15 -1.51 1.29
CA PRO A 68 8.70 -2.43 0.31
C PRO A 68 10.20 -2.26 0.12
N GLY A 69 10.86 -3.33 -0.31
CA GLY A 69 12.28 -3.33 -0.58
C GLY A 69 13.12 -3.55 0.66
N GLU A 70 14.44 -3.42 0.51
CA GLU A 70 15.42 -3.66 1.56
C GLU A 70 16.08 -2.37 2.04
N GLY A 71 16.74 -2.44 3.20
CA GLY A 71 17.46 -1.31 3.79
C GLY A 71 16.56 -0.35 4.56
N LYS A 72 17.19 0.55 5.31
CA LYS A 72 16.50 1.62 6.03
C LYS A 72 16.15 2.74 5.05
N SER A 73 14.87 3.04 4.92
CA SER A 73 14.42 4.10 4.03
C SER A 73 13.67 5.20 4.75
N ILE A 74 13.24 4.95 5.98
CA ILE A 74 12.31 5.83 6.69
C ILE A 74 12.68 5.89 8.16
N GLN A 75 12.57 7.08 8.72
CA GLN A 75 12.70 7.32 10.16
C GLN A 75 11.37 7.84 10.71
N GLU A 76 11.23 7.86 12.03
CA GLU A 76 10.05 8.45 12.66
C GLU A 76 9.91 9.93 12.31
N HIS A 77 8.66 10.39 12.21
CA HIS A 77 8.30 11.77 11.86
C HIS A 77 8.63 12.18 10.42
N ASN A 78 9.03 11.26 9.56
CA ASN A 78 9.22 11.53 8.13
C ASN A 78 7.88 11.57 7.40
N PHE A 79 7.82 12.35 6.32
CA PHE A 79 6.69 12.34 5.42
C PHE A 79 6.84 11.24 4.39
N VAL A 80 5.76 10.53 4.13
CA VAL A 80 5.74 9.43 3.15
C VAL A 80 4.49 9.51 2.29
N LEU A 81 4.58 8.95 1.09
CA LEU A 81 3.44 8.82 0.20
C LEU A 81 2.93 7.38 0.27
N ILE A 82 1.63 7.23 0.50
CA ILE A 82 0.98 5.94 0.73
C ILE A 82 0.09 5.61 -0.46
N LYS A 83 0.14 4.36 -0.89
CA LYS A 83 -0.77 3.81 -1.91
C LYS A 83 -1.52 2.61 -1.37
N GLY A 84 -2.64 2.27 -2.01
CA GLY A 84 -3.34 1.02 -1.74
C GLY A 84 -2.54 -0.17 -2.24
N GLY A 85 -2.77 -1.32 -1.65
CA GLY A 85 -2.11 -2.56 -2.02
C GLY A 85 -1.98 -3.48 -0.82
N ARG A 86 -2.70 -4.62 -0.87
CA ARG A 86 -2.67 -5.58 0.22
C ARG A 86 -1.38 -6.39 0.20
N VAL A 87 -0.84 -6.65 1.38
CA VAL A 87 0.26 -7.61 1.56
C VAL A 87 -0.36 -8.92 1.99
N LYS A 88 -0.27 -9.94 1.15
CA LYS A 88 -0.91 -11.23 1.38
C LYS A 88 -0.37 -11.94 2.63
N ASP A 89 0.91 -11.78 2.92
CA ASP A 89 1.57 -12.42 4.07
C ASP A 89 1.28 -11.74 5.40
N LEU A 90 0.81 -10.50 5.39
CA LEU A 90 0.60 -9.71 6.60
C LEU A 90 -0.89 -9.39 6.76
N PRO A 91 -1.59 -10.06 7.69
CA PRO A 91 -3.01 -9.77 7.92
C PRO A 91 -3.20 -8.33 8.41
N GLY A 92 -4.22 -7.66 7.86
CA GLY A 92 -4.57 -6.29 8.25
C GLY A 92 -3.74 -5.19 7.61
N ILE A 93 -2.72 -5.53 6.83
CA ILE A 93 -1.89 -4.56 6.13
C ILE A 93 -2.43 -4.40 4.70
N LYS A 94 -3.10 -3.30 4.43
CA LYS A 94 -3.77 -3.04 3.14
C LYS A 94 -3.15 -1.89 2.36
N TYR A 95 -2.03 -1.34 2.84
CA TYR A 95 -1.40 -0.16 2.26
C TYR A 95 0.09 -0.36 2.15
N LYS A 96 0.72 0.36 1.23
CA LYS A 96 2.17 0.31 1.02
C LYS A 96 2.73 1.72 0.90
N ILE A 97 3.98 1.89 1.33
CA ILE A 97 4.73 3.13 1.15
C ILE A 97 5.38 3.12 -0.23
N ILE A 98 5.34 4.25 -0.93
CA ILE A 98 6.01 4.41 -2.22
C ILE A 98 7.46 4.83 -1.97
N ARG A 99 8.42 3.98 -2.37
CA ARG A 99 9.85 4.27 -2.25
C ARG A 99 10.26 5.33 -3.27
N GLY A 100 11.18 6.20 -2.86
CA GLY A 100 11.68 7.27 -3.73
C GLY A 100 10.84 8.52 -3.76
N SER A 101 9.77 8.60 -2.96
CA SER A 101 8.88 9.75 -2.87
C SER A 101 8.98 10.40 -1.49
N LEU A 102 8.88 11.73 -1.44
CA LEU A 102 8.96 12.50 -0.20
C LEU A 102 10.24 12.14 0.60
N ASP A 103 10.12 11.79 1.87
CA ASP A 103 11.27 11.46 2.72
C ASP A 103 11.70 9.99 2.62
N SER A 104 11.00 9.17 1.86
CA SER A 104 11.34 7.76 1.67
C SER A 104 12.38 7.60 0.56
N ILE A 105 13.57 7.17 0.94
CA ILE A 105 14.67 6.96 -0.01
C ILE A 105 14.43 5.67 -0.79
N GLY A 106 14.81 5.65 -2.09
CA GLY A 106 14.76 4.45 -2.89
C GLY A 106 15.77 3.39 -2.45
N VAL A 107 15.60 2.16 -2.93
CA VAL A 107 16.55 1.08 -2.62
C VAL A 107 17.88 1.34 -3.33
N LEU A 108 18.96 1.34 -2.58
CA LEU A 108 20.30 1.60 -3.12
C LEU A 108 20.83 0.40 -3.91
N ASN A 109 21.57 0.67 -4.97
CA ASN A 109 22.29 -0.35 -5.78
C ASN A 109 21.37 -1.40 -6.42
N ARG A 110 20.13 -1.09 -6.64
CA ARG A 110 19.19 -2.01 -7.28
C ARG A 110 19.19 -1.82 -8.79
N LYS A 111 19.45 -2.92 -9.52
CA LYS A 111 19.53 -2.90 -10.98
C LYS A 111 18.25 -3.34 -11.67
N THR A 112 17.46 -4.20 -11.02
CA THR A 112 16.19 -4.73 -11.55
C THR A 112 14.99 -4.14 -10.80
N SER A 113 13.85 -4.02 -11.50
CA SER A 113 12.61 -3.48 -10.92
C SER A 113 12.79 -2.10 -10.27
N ARG A 114 13.60 -1.25 -10.88
CA ARG A 114 13.96 0.07 -10.33
C ARG A 114 12.74 0.96 -10.07
N SER A 115 11.76 0.92 -10.96
CA SER A 115 10.55 1.74 -10.83
C SER A 115 9.71 1.38 -9.60
N LYS A 116 9.74 0.11 -9.17
CA LYS A 116 8.99 -0.33 -7.98
C LYS A 116 9.62 0.14 -6.68
N TYR A 117 10.93 0.40 -6.68
CA TYR A 117 11.69 0.71 -5.47
C TYR A 117 12.35 2.08 -5.51
N GLY A 118 11.98 2.92 -6.46
CA GLY A 118 12.45 4.29 -6.52
C GLY A 118 13.94 4.45 -6.81
N THR A 119 14.55 3.52 -7.53
CA THR A 119 15.98 3.54 -7.85
C THR A 119 16.20 4.17 -9.21
N LYS A 120 17.14 5.12 -9.27
CA LYS A 120 17.53 5.78 -10.52
C LYS A 120 18.47 4.88 -11.34
N LYS A 121 18.44 5.05 -12.66
CA LYS A 121 19.39 4.39 -13.56
C LYS A 121 20.78 4.98 -13.36
N TYR A 122 21.80 4.12 -13.36
CA TYR A 122 23.19 4.54 -13.29
C TYR A 122 23.65 5.07 -14.65
#